data_9983900e9bea5897fb010f8f28bf8c76
#
_entry.id   9983900e9bea5897fb010f8f28bf8c76
#
_cell.length_a   1.000
_cell.length_b   1.000
_cell.length_c   1.000
_cell.angle_alpha   90.00
_cell.angle_beta   90.00
_cell.angle_gamma   90.00
#
_symmetry.space_group_name_H-M   'P 1'
#
loop_
_entity.id
_entity.type
_entity.pdbx_description
1 polymer ?
#
loop_
_entity_poly.entity_id
_entity_poly.type
_entity_poly.pdbx_seq_one_letter_code
_entity_poly.pdbx_strand_id
1 'polypeptide(L)'
;MQCGITCLQMICKHYGRMHSLETMSRLCPPSREGVSLLGLSEAATILGFHTISARADYRESSEVTLPCILHWNQNHFVVLYKVKKGRKFYVADPGKGLVTYGL
;
A
#
# COMPACT_ATOMS: atom_id res chain seq x y z
N MET A 1 -2.61 2.41 -14.74
CA MET A 1 -1.77 2.91 -13.63
C MET A 1 -1.40 1.76 -12.70
N GLN A 2 -0.16 1.70 -12.30
CA GLN A 2 0.35 0.63 -11.43
C GLN A 2 0.36 1.07 -9.96
N CYS A 3 -0.80 1.46 -9.44
CA CYS A 3 -0.86 2.03 -8.10
C CYS A 3 -0.45 1.05 -6.99
N GLY A 4 -0.84 -0.22 -7.12
CA GLY A 4 -0.45 -1.22 -6.12
C GLY A 4 1.06 -1.43 -6.07
N ILE A 5 1.69 -1.55 -7.23
CA ILE A 5 3.14 -1.73 -7.34
C ILE A 5 3.86 -0.51 -6.80
N THR A 6 3.36 0.68 -7.12
CA THR A 6 3.95 1.93 -6.63
C THR A 6 3.84 2.02 -5.11
N CYS A 7 2.72 1.60 -4.54
CA CYS A 7 2.57 1.54 -3.08
C CYS A 7 3.61 0.62 -2.45
N LEU A 8 3.81 -0.56 -3.02
CA LEU A 8 4.80 -1.51 -2.51
C LEU A 8 6.21 -0.92 -2.62
N GLN A 9 6.50 -0.21 -3.70
CA GLN A 9 7.78 0.49 -3.88
C GLN A 9 7.99 1.53 -2.77
N MET A 10 6.95 2.29 -2.44
CA MET A 10 7.01 3.27 -1.36
C MET A 10 7.31 2.61 -0.01
N ILE A 11 6.68 1.48 0.28
CA ILE A 11 6.93 0.73 1.51
C ILE A 11 8.39 0.26 1.55
N CYS A 12 8.88 -0.30 0.45
CA CYS A 12 10.28 -0.74 0.37
C CYS A 12 11.23 0.41 0.62
N LYS A 13 10.99 1.56 0.00
CA LYS A 13 11.83 2.75 0.18
C LYS A 13 11.83 3.22 1.64
N HIS A 14 10.69 3.15 2.29
CA HIS A 14 10.57 3.52 3.70
C HIS A 14 11.52 2.67 4.58
N TYR A 15 11.68 1.40 4.24
CA TYR A 15 12.56 0.49 4.97
C TYR A 15 13.98 0.44 4.39
N GLY A 16 14.35 1.42 3.57
CA GLY A 16 15.70 1.54 3.03
C GLY A 16 16.01 0.65 1.86
N ARG A 17 15.00 0.10 1.20
CA ARG A 17 15.17 -0.78 0.04
C ARG A 17 14.72 -0.07 -1.23
N MET A 18 15.62 0.00 -2.20
CA MET A 18 15.33 0.65 -3.48
C MET A 18 15.13 -0.41 -4.56
N HIS A 19 13.93 -0.44 -5.11
CA HIS A 19 13.59 -1.32 -6.23
C HIS A 19 12.95 -0.49 -7.33
N SER A 20 13.31 -0.78 -8.58
CA SER A 20 12.68 -0.11 -9.71
C SER A 20 11.25 -0.64 -9.91
N LEU A 21 10.42 0.17 -10.56
CA LEU A 21 9.07 -0.27 -10.91
C LEU A 21 9.11 -1.48 -11.83
N GLU A 22 10.12 -1.56 -12.71
CA GLU A 22 10.30 -2.70 -13.59
C GLU A 22 10.51 -3.99 -12.80
N THR A 23 11.39 -3.96 -11.80
CA THR A 23 11.63 -5.11 -10.93
C THR A 23 10.37 -5.51 -10.20
N MET A 24 9.68 -4.52 -9.63
CA MET A 24 8.44 -4.76 -8.89
C MET A 24 7.36 -5.35 -9.79
N SER A 25 7.27 -4.90 -11.03
CA SER A 25 6.30 -5.41 -12.00
C SER A 25 6.53 -6.88 -12.32
N ARG A 26 7.77 -7.32 -12.32
CA ARG A 26 8.09 -8.73 -12.54
C ARG A 26 7.62 -9.61 -11.39
N LEU A 27 7.70 -9.09 -10.17
CA LEU A 27 7.27 -9.83 -8.99
C LEU A 27 5.76 -9.88 -8.85
N CYS A 28 5.07 -8.91 -9.42
CA CYS A 28 3.63 -8.79 -9.32
C CYS A 28 3.06 -8.40 -10.68
N PRO A 29 2.99 -9.34 -11.65
CA PRO A 29 2.49 -9.02 -12.98
C PRO A 29 1.03 -8.56 -12.91
N PRO A 30 0.67 -7.46 -13.59
CA PRO A 30 -0.70 -7.00 -13.62
C PRO A 30 -1.57 -7.93 -14.47
N SER A 31 -2.79 -8.16 -14.01
CA SER A 31 -3.81 -8.81 -14.80
C SER A 31 -4.61 -7.75 -15.57
N ARG A 32 -5.62 -8.19 -16.31
CA ARG A 32 -6.54 -7.28 -17.00
C ARG A 32 -7.19 -6.26 -16.05
N GLU A 33 -7.43 -6.70 -14.83
CA GLU A 33 -8.12 -5.91 -13.81
C GLU A 33 -7.13 -5.15 -12.91
N GLY A 34 -5.85 -5.18 -13.26
CA GLY A 34 -4.80 -4.57 -12.46
C GLY A 34 -4.18 -5.58 -11.50
N VAL A 35 -3.50 -5.07 -10.48
CA VAL A 35 -2.84 -5.88 -9.48
C VAL A 35 -3.82 -6.21 -8.36
N SER A 36 -3.90 -7.49 -7.98
CA SER A 36 -4.77 -7.92 -6.88
C SER A 36 -4.07 -7.75 -5.53
N LEU A 37 -4.87 -7.73 -4.46
CA LEU A 37 -4.33 -7.68 -3.11
C LEU A 37 -3.48 -8.94 -2.83
N LEU A 38 -3.93 -10.10 -3.30
CA LEU A 38 -3.16 -11.34 -3.17
C LEU A 38 -1.83 -11.24 -3.89
N GLY A 39 -1.82 -10.70 -5.10
CA GLY A 39 -0.59 -10.51 -5.86
C GLY A 39 0.39 -9.60 -5.16
N LEU A 40 -0.08 -8.51 -4.56
CA LEU A 40 0.76 -7.62 -3.77
C LEU A 40 1.33 -8.33 -2.55
N SER A 41 0.50 -9.11 -1.86
CA SER A 41 0.93 -9.85 -0.68
C SER A 41 2.02 -10.86 -1.04
N GLU A 42 1.86 -11.57 -2.16
CA GLU A 42 2.86 -12.53 -2.63
C GLU A 42 4.17 -11.83 -3.00
N ALA A 43 4.10 -10.71 -3.70
CA ALA A 43 5.29 -9.94 -4.07
C ALA A 43 6.02 -9.43 -2.82
N ALA A 44 5.28 -8.92 -1.84
CA ALA A 44 5.86 -8.46 -0.59
C ALA A 44 6.55 -9.59 0.16
N THR A 45 5.97 -10.79 0.16
CA THR A 45 6.57 -11.97 0.78
C THR A 45 7.88 -12.33 0.10
N ILE A 46 7.92 -12.29 -1.21
CA ILE A 46 9.15 -12.54 -1.97
C ILE A 46 10.24 -11.54 -1.58
N LEU A 47 9.85 -10.29 -1.32
CA LEU A 47 10.78 -9.24 -0.90
C LEU A 47 11.19 -9.34 0.56
N GLY A 48 10.67 -10.31 1.30
CA GLY A 48 11.05 -10.56 2.68
C GLY A 48 10.15 -9.92 3.73
N PHE A 49 9.00 -9.38 3.34
CA PHE A 49 8.05 -8.82 4.29
C PHE A 49 7.13 -9.90 4.86
N HIS A 50 6.74 -9.70 6.10
CA HIS A 50 5.67 -10.46 6.73
C HIS A 50 4.38 -9.71 6.40
N THR A 51 3.43 -10.37 5.75
CA THR A 51 2.22 -9.71 5.32
C THR A 51 1.00 -10.26 6.04
N ILE A 52 0.10 -9.36 6.40
CA ILE A 52 -1.20 -9.70 6.96
C ILE A 52 -2.23 -8.92 6.15
N SER A 53 -3.17 -9.65 5.56
CA SER A 53 -4.27 -9.04 4.83
C SER A 53 -5.53 -9.17 5.67
N ALA A 54 -6.13 -8.04 6.01
CA ALA A 54 -7.32 -8.03 6.86
C ALA A 54 -8.26 -6.91 6.41
N ARG A 55 -9.53 -7.09 6.71
CA ARG A 55 -10.52 -6.04 6.52
C ARG A 55 -10.57 -5.22 7.81
N ALA A 56 -10.45 -3.90 7.68
CA ALA A 56 -10.44 -3.01 8.84
C ALA A 56 -11.24 -1.75 8.54
N ASP A 57 -11.80 -1.14 9.56
CA ASP A 57 -12.43 0.17 9.42
C ASP A 57 -11.53 1.24 10.06
N TYR A 58 -11.97 2.52 9.99
CA TYR A 58 -11.17 3.63 10.49
C TYR A 58 -10.89 3.55 11.99
N ARG A 59 -11.75 2.88 12.76
CA ARG A 59 -11.58 2.75 14.21
C ARG A 59 -10.44 1.82 14.57
N GLU A 60 -10.10 0.91 13.68
CA GLU A 60 -9.03 -0.05 13.87
C GLU A 60 -7.68 0.45 13.33
N SER A 61 -7.67 1.60 12.66
CA SER A 61 -6.46 2.12 11.99
C SER A 61 -5.31 2.42 12.96
N SER A 62 -5.61 2.75 14.21
CA SER A 62 -4.57 3.02 15.22
C SER A 62 -3.84 1.75 15.67
N GLU A 63 -4.40 0.58 15.40
CA GLU A 63 -3.83 -0.71 15.80
C GLU A 63 -2.96 -1.34 14.73
N VAL A 64 -2.99 -0.81 13.50
CA VAL A 64 -2.18 -1.38 12.43
C VAL A 64 -0.77 -0.80 12.42
N THR A 65 0.18 -1.60 11.98
CA THR A 65 1.57 -1.15 11.82
C THR A 65 1.65 -0.24 10.59
N LEU A 66 2.21 0.95 10.78
CA LEU A 66 2.40 1.89 9.69
C LEU A 66 3.84 1.90 9.21
N PRO A 67 4.09 2.13 7.93
CA PRO A 67 3.12 2.35 6.88
C PRO A 67 2.44 1.05 6.45
N CYS A 68 1.23 1.16 5.93
CA CYS A 68 0.51 0.01 5.40
C CYS A 68 -0.16 0.38 4.07
N ILE A 69 -0.53 -0.62 3.30
CA ILE A 69 -1.22 -0.42 2.03
C ILE A 69 -2.71 -0.62 2.27
N LEU A 70 -3.50 0.36 1.84
CA LEU A 70 -4.95 0.29 1.88
C LEU A 70 -5.48 0.04 0.48
N HIS A 71 -6.44 -0.86 0.38
CA HIS A 71 -7.14 -1.14 -0.86
C HIS A 71 -8.56 -0.59 -0.73
N TRP A 72 -8.86 0.45 -1.47
CA TRP A 72 -10.20 1.02 -1.44
C TRP A 72 -10.74 1.25 -2.85
N ASN A 73 -12.06 1.46 -2.94
CA ASN A 73 -12.75 1.64 -4.22
C ASN A 73 -12.40 0.56 -5.23
N GLN A 74 -12.25 -0.68 -4.75
CA GLN A 74 -12.04 -1.90 -5.52
C GLN A 74 -10.74 -1.98 -6.32
N ASN A 75 -10.29 -0.89 -6.92
CA ASN A 75 -9.15 -0.90 -7.84
C ASN A 75 -8.05 0.08 -7.46
N HIS A 76 -8.16 0.70 -6.30
CA HIS A 76 -7.21 1.73 -5.92
C HIS A 76 -6.44 1.35 -4.66
N PHE A 77 -5.11 1.52 -4.72
CA PHE A 77 -4.23 1.26 -3.60
C PHE A 77 -3.54 2.56 -3.19
N VAL A 78 -3.44 2.79 -1.89
CA VAL A 78 -2.76 3.94 -1.33
C VAL A 78 -1.95 3.49 -0.12
N VAL A 79 -0.98 4.30 0.29
CA VAL A 79 -0.19 4.04 1.49
C VAL A 79 -0.66 4.95 2.62
N LEU A 80 -1.08 4.34 3.72
CA LEU A 80 -1.36 5.06 4.95
C LEU A 80 -0.07 5.09 5.76
N TYR A 81 0.51 6.27 5.97
CA TYR A 81 1.79 6.36 6.66
C TYR A 81 1.73 7.05 8.01
N LYS A 82 0.63 7.70 8.35
CA LYS A 82 0.47 8.37 9.64
C LYS A 82 -1.00 8.50 9.98
N VAL A 83 -1.33 8.30 11.24
CA VAL A 83 -2.65 8.54 11.79
C VAL A 83 -2.48 9.44 13.00
N LYS A 84 -3.24 10.54 13.06
CA LYS A 84 -3.17 11.47 14.18
C LYS A 84 -4.49 11.48 14.94
N LYS A 85 -4.44 11.09 16.20
CA LYS A 85 -5.60 11.07 17.09
C LYS A 85 -6.80 10.27 16.58
N GLY A 86 -6.56 9.29 15.69
CA GLY A 86 -7.60 8.48 15.10
C GLY A 86 -8.58 9.26 14.20
N ARG A 87 -8.24 10.49 13.84
CA ARG A 87 -9.13 11.38 13.07
C ARG A 87 -8.50 11.89 11.77
N LYS A 88 -7.19 12.05 11.72
CA LYS A 88 -6.48 12.49 10.53
C LYS A 88 -5.67 11.36 9.97
N PHE A 89 -5.85 11.10 8.69
CA PHE A 89 -5.20 10.02 7.98
C PHE A 89 -4.31 10.61 6.89
N TYR A 90 -3.02 10.39 7.02
CA TYR A 90 -2.02 10.89 6.07
C TYR A 90 -1.70 9.80 5.06
N VAL A 91 -2.03 10.06 3.82
CA VAL A 91 -2.05 9.06 2.76
C VAL A 91 -1.14 9.49 1.62
N ALA A 92 -0.32 8.57 1.13
CA ALA A 92 0.42 8.74 -0.11
C ALA A 92 -0.35 8.00 -1.21
N ASP A 93 -0.91 8.76 -2.13
CA ASP A 93 -1.72 8.25 -3.23
C ASP A 93 -0.91 8.32 -4.51
N PRO A 94 -0.63 7.19 -5.17
CA PRO A 94 0.17 7.21 -6.40
C PRO A 94 -0.41 8.11 -7.50
N GLY A 95 -1.71 8.32 -7.50
CA GLY A 95 -2.36 9.16 -8.50
C GLY A 95 -2.51 10.62 -8.11
N LYS A 96 -2.51 10.93 -6.81
CA LYS A 96 -2.79 12.28 -6.31
C LYS A 96 -1.66 12.92 -5.52
N GLY A 97 -0.70 12.13 -5.07
CA GLY A 97 0.36 12.60 -4.17
C GLY A 97 -0.04 12.47 -2.72
N LEU A 98 0.50 13.34 -1.87
CA LEU A 98 0.23 13.31 -0.44
C LEU A 98 -1.11 13.98 -0.14
N VAL A 99 -2.00 13.25 0.49
CA VAL A 99 -3.36 13.71 0.79
C VAL A 99 -3.65 13.44 2.27
N THR A 100 -4.34 14.36 2.91
CA THR A 100 -4.79 14.18 4.29
C THR A 100 -6.31 14.09 4.30
N TYR A 101 -6.81 13.05 4.95
CA TYR A 101 -8.24 12.86 5.12
C TYR A 101 -8.60 13.04 6.59
N GLY A 102 -9.73 13.68 6.85
CA GLY A 102 -10.26 13.84 8.19
C GLY A 102 -11.61 13.16 8.34
N LEU A 103 -11.99 12.91 9.57
CA LEU A 103 -13.34 12.43 9.89
C LEU A 103 -14.23 13.57 10.33
#